data_db3347bd3084e322865c285ed6e3b2f0
#
_entry.id   db3347bd3084e322865c285ed6e3b2f0
#
_cell.length_a   1.000
_cell.length_b   1.000
_cell.length_c   1.000
_cell.angle_alpha   90.00
_cell.angle_beta   90.00
_cell.angle_gamma   90.00
#
_symmetry.space_group_name_H-M   'P 1'
#
loop_
_entity.id
_entity.type
_entity.pdbx_description
1 polymer ?
#
loop_
_entity_poly.entity_id
_entity_poly.type
_entity_poly.pdbx_seq_one_letter_code
_entity_poly.pdbx_strand_id
1 'polypeptide(L)' 'MSGEHPELDEMQAAYKEAVEAWISAIREEERLASVNHDVADVDKWEAAHFEEDDMRTKVKDAKAKYEDALREKFFGF' A
#
# COMPACT_ATOMS: atom_id res chain seq x y z
N MET A 1 -22.63 -4.68 -4.79
CA MET A 1 -22.32 -6.10 -4.64
C MET A 1 -22.07 -6.74 -5.99
N SER A 2 -21.05 -7.46 -6.08
CA SER A 2 -20.72 -8.11 -7.32
C SER A 2 -20.76 -9.62 -7.14
N GLY A 3 -21.58 -10.35 -7.61
CA GLY A 3 -21.62 -11.80 -7.50
C GLY A 3 -20.93 -12.51 -8.64
N GLU A 4 -20.56 -11.76 -9.69
CA GLU A 4 -20.05 -12.36 -10.91
C GLU A 4 -18.54 -12.62 -10.89
N HIS A 5 -17.79 -11.79 -10.15
CA HIS A 5 -16.32 -11.86 -10.14
C HIS A 5 -15.79 -11.70 -8.72
N PRO A 6 -16.01 -12.71 -7.85
CA PRO A 6 -15.55 -12.62 -6.46
C PRO A 6 -14.03 -12.47 -6.35
N GLU A 7 -13.26 -13.05 -7.29
CA GLU A 7 -11.81 -12.90 -7.26
C GLU A 7 -11.37 -11.45 -7.54
N LEU A 8 -12.12 -10.73 -8.36
CA LEU A 8 -11.85 -9.31 -8.59
C LEU A 8 -12.20 -8.47 -7.38
N ASP A 9 -13.27 -8.81 -6.68
CA ASP A 9 -13.65 -8.13 -5.46
C ASP A 9 -12.58 -8.31 -4.39
N GLU A 10 -12.02 -9.51 -4.26
CA GLU A 10 -10.95 -9.79 -3.31
C GLU A 10 -9.70 -9.00 -3.64
N MET A 11 -9.32 -8.93 -4.91
CA MET A 11 -8.15 -8.17 -5.35
C MET A 11 -8.34 -6.68 -5.15
N GLN A 12 -9.54 -6.17 -5.38
CA GLN A 12 -9.87 -4.77 -5.14
C GLN A 12 -9.76 -4.45 -3.65
N ALA A 13 -10.27 -5.31 -2.80
CA ALA A 13 -10.18 -5.13 -1.35
C ALA A 13 -8.72 -5.16 -0.89
N ALA A 14 -7.92 -6.07 -1.41
CA ALA A 14 -6.51 -6.17 -1.08
C ALA A 14 -5.74 -4.90 -1.50
N TYR A 15 -6.05 -4.38 -2.67
CA TYR A 15 -5.45 -3.14 -3.15
C TYR A 15 -5.83 -1.97 -2.22
N LYS A 16 -7.09 -1.86 -1.88
CA LYS A 16 -7.57 -0.81 -0.98
C LYS A 16 -6.90 -0.89 0.39
N GLU A 17 -6.79 -2.08 0.95
CA GLU A 17 -6.09 -2.27 2.24
C GLU A 17 -4.62 -1.86 2.15
N ALA A 18 -3.96 -2.22 1.06
CA ALA A 18 -2.56 -1.87 0.85
C ALA A 18 -2.39 -0.35 0.77
N VAL A 19 -3.29 0.34 0.08
CA VAL A 19 -3.27 1.80 -0.01
C VAL A 19 -3.46 2.44 1.37
N GLU A 20 -4.41 1.94 2.14
CA GLU A 20 -4.67 2.46 3.48
C GLU A 20 -3.48 2.26 4.41
N ALA A 21 -2.82 1.11 4.32
CA ALA A 21 -1.61 0.84 5.10
C ALA A 21 -0.48 1.78 4.69
N TRP A 22 -0.34 2.04 3.41
CA TRP A 22 0.67 2.96 2.90
C TRP A 22 0.42 4.39 3.40
N ILE A 23 -0.83 4.85 3.33
CA ILE A 23 -1.21 6.18 3.85
C ILE A 23 -0.86 6.29 5.33
N SER A 24 -1.15 5.27 6.12
CA SER A 24 -0.82 5.26 7.54
C SER A 24 0.69 5.34 7.77
N ALA A 25 1.47 4.63 6.95
CA ALA A 25 2.93 4.66 7.05
C ALA A 25 3.49 6.05 6.69
N ILE A 26 2.92 6.71 5.68
CA ILE A 26 3.32 8.05 5.29
C ILE A 26 3.03 9.04 6.43
N ARG A 27 1.87 8.92 7.06
CA ARG A 27 1.50 9.80 8.18
C ARG A 27 2.42 9.60 9.38
N GLU A 28 2.83 8.38 9.65
CA GLU A 28 3.76 8.08 10.73
C GLU A 28 5.13 8.68 10.44
N GLU A 29 5.62 8.55 9.22
CA GLU A 29 6.88 9.15 8.79
C GLU A 29 6.84 10.66 8.94
N GLU A 30 5.73 11.28 8.51
CA GLU A 30 5.53 12.73 8.61
C GLU A 30 5.49 13.18 10.06
N ARG A 31 4.80 12.43 10.91
CA ARG A 31 4.72 12.74 12.33
C ARG A 31 6.10 12.74 12.99
N LEU A 32 6.91 11.74 12.68
CA LEU A 32 8.26 11.62 13.22
C LEU A 32 9.17 12.74 12.71
N ALA A 33 8.98 13.16 11.47
CA ALA A 33 9.75 14.27 10.91
C ALA A 33 9.41 15.62 11.53
N SER A 34 8.27 15.71 12.20
CA SER A 34 7.77 16.98 12.76
C SER A 34 8.20 17.24 14.21
N VAL A 35 8.88 16.27 14.84
CA VAL A 35 9.29 16.42 16.25
C VAL A 35 10.75 16.85 16.32
N ASN A 36 11.18 17.26 17.52
CA ASN A 36 12.57 17.62 17.77
C ASN A 36 13.46 16.43 17.53
N HIS A 37 14.59 16.67 16.91
CA HIS A 37 15.48 15.61 16.49
C HIS A 37 16.59 15.36 17.52
N ASP A 38 16.75 14.10 17.87
CA ASP A 38 17.96 13.58 18.48
C ASP A 38 18.31 12.29 17.75
N VAL A 39 19.37 11.60 18.19
CA VAL A 39 19.84 10.40 17.49
C VAL A 39 18.77 9.31 17.47
N ALA A 40 18.04 9.13 18.58
CA ALA A 40 16.99 8.13 18.65
C ALA A 40 15.82 8.45 17.72
N ASP A 41 15.48 9.72 17.59
CA ASP A 41 14.41 10.14 16.69
C ASP A 41 14.77 9.96 15.23
N VAL A 42 16.03 10.18 14.88
CA VAL A 42 16.53 9.93 13.52
C VAL A 42 16.39 8.44 13.17
N ASP A 43 16.76 7.55 14.09
CA ASP A 43 16.63 6.11 13.88
C ASP A 43 15.17 5.70 13.70
N LYS A 44 14.27 6.26 14.47
CA LYS A 44 12.83 5.99 14.34
C LYS A 44 12.30 6.47 13.00
N TRP A 45 12.75 7.63 12.57
CA TRP A 45 12.32 8.19 11.30
C TRP A 45 12.81 7.34 10.13
N GLU A 46 14.05 6.87 10.18
CA GLU A 46 14.59 5.98 9.16
C GLU A 46 13.81 4.67 9.10
N ALA A 47 13.47 4.10 10.25
CA ALA A 47 12.67 2.88 10.31
C ALA A 47 11.30 3.10 9.70
N ALA A 48 10.67 4.24 9.97
CA ALA A 48 9.37 4.60 9.39
C ALA A 48 9.47 4.76 7.87
N HIS A 49 10.59 5.30 7.39
CA HIS A 49 10.83 5.43 5.95
C HIS A 49 10.90 4.07 5.25
N PHE A 50 11.62 3.11 5.84
CA PHE A 50 11.71 1.77 5.29
C PHE A 50 10.34 1.08 5.30
N GLU A 51 9.56 1.26 6.35
CA GLU A 51 8.22 0.70 6.43
C GLU A 51 7.31 1.31 5.37
N GLU A 52 7.37 2.62 5.16
CA GLU A 52 6.59 3.30 4.12
C GLU A 52 6.96 2.78 2.74
N ASP A 53 8.25 2.60 2.47
CA ASP A 53 8.73 2.10 1.20
C ASP A 53 8.25 0.67 0.94
N ASP A 54 8.25 -0.17 1.97
CA ASP A 54 7.74 -1.54 1.90
C ASP A 54 6.24 -1.54 1.59
N MET A 55 5.47 -0.68 2.23
CA MET A 55 4.04 -0.55 1.99
C MET A 55 3.76 -0.07 0.57
N ARG A 56 4.56 0.86 0.06
CA ARG A 56 4.43 1.33 -1.31
C ARG A 56 4.65 0.20 -2.32
N THR A 57 5.63 -0.65 -2.07
CA THR A 57 5.88 -1.81 -2.91
C THR A 57 4.68 -2.75 -2.92
N LYS A 58 4.08 -2.98 -1.75
CA LYS A 58 2.88 -3.81 -1.64
C LYS A 58 1.70 -3.23 -2.42
N VAL A 59 1.55 -1.91 -2.41
CA VAL A 59 0.52 -1.23 -3.20
C VAL A 59 0.73 -1.47 -4.69
N LYS A 60 1.96 -1.32 -5.16
CA LYS A 60 2.29 -1.54 -6.56
C LYS A 60 2.01 -2.98 -6.99
N ASP A 61 2.36 -3.94 -6.16
CA ASP A 61 2.11 -5.35 -6.44
C ASP A 61 0.62 -5.65 -6.49
N ALA A 62 -0.14 -5.16 -5.53
CA ALA A 62 -1.58 -5.37 -5.48
C ALA A 62 -2.27 -4.73 -6.68
N LYS A 63 -1.82 -3.53 -7.07
CA LYS A 63 -2.35 -2.83 -8.23
C LYS A 63 -2.08 -3.62 -9.51
N ALA A 64 -0.85 -4.10 -9.68
CA ALA A 64 -0.48 -4.86 -10.86
C ALA A 64 -1.31 -6.14 -10.99
N LYS A 65 -1.49 -6.87 -9.90
CA LYS A 65 -2.30 -8.08 -9.89
C LYS A 65 -3.75 -7.79 -10.25
N TYR A 66 -4.30 -6.73 -9.71
CA TYR A 66 -5.68 -6.35 -9.99
C TYR A 66 -5.85 -5.93 -11.44
N GLU A 67 -4.94 -5.12 -11.97
CA GLU A 67 -4.99 -4.70 -13.38
C GLU A 67 -4.85 -5.88 -14.33
N ASP A 68 -3.94 -6.81 -14.04
CA ASP A 68 -3.76 -8.00 -14.86
C ASP A 68 -5.02 -8.86 -14.86
N ALA A 69 -5.65 -9.02 -13.70
CA ALA A 69 -6.88 -9.79 -13.59
C ALA A 69 -8.02 -9.13 -14.37
N LEU A 70 -8.11 -7.81 -14.35
CA LEU A 70 -9.12 -7.08 -15.11
C LEU A 70 -8.92 -7.26 -16.62
N ARG A 71 -7.67 -7.19 -17.08
CA ARG A 71 -7.36 -7.40 -18.50
C ARG A 71 -7.74 -8.80 -18.93
N GLU A 72 -7.38 -9.78 -18.14
CA GLU A 72 -7.69 -11.17 -18.44
C GLU A 72 -9.19 -11.41 -18.53
N LYS A 73 -9.95 -10.85 -17.59
CA LYS A 73 -11.40 -11.03 -17.55
C LYS A 73 -12.12 -10.32 -18.69
N PHE A 74 -11.72 -9.11 -19.01
CA PHE A 74 -12.48 -8.28 -19.93
C PHE A 74 -11.87 -8.17 -21.33
N PHE A 75 -10.60 -8.48 -21.48
CA PHE A 75 -9.91 -8.39 -22.77
C PHE A 75 -9.30 -9.69 -23.25
N GLY A 76 -9.24 -10.69 -22.41
CA GLY A 76 -8.75 -12.01 -22.81
C GLY A 76 -7.23 -12.14 -22.93
N PHE A 77 -6.50 -11.23 -22.31
CA PHE A 77 -5.03 -11.33 -22.32
C PHE A 77 -4.51 -12.11 -21.14
#